data_5b5e0d234d2db85492e3e119c6e3ccde
#
_entry.id   5b5e0d234d2db85492e3e119c6e3ccde
#
_cell.length_a   1.000
_cell.length_b   1.000
_cell.length_c   1.000
_cell.angle_alpha   90.00
_cell.angle_beta   90.00
_cell.angle_gamma   90.00
#
_symmetry.space_group_name_H-M   'P 1'
#
loop_
_entity.id
_entity.type
_entity.pdbx_description
1 polymer ?
#
loop_
_entity_poly.entity_id
_entity_poly.type
_entity_poly.pdbx_seq_one_letter_code
_entity_poly.pdbx_strand_id
1 'polypeptide(L)'
;MQPRVCRGFTLVELLVVIVILGSLVGLAVLSTSSSSSAREVREEAQRIAALIGVVSEEAVLDSREYGLLVDDQGYRVLGYDEARGRWQDAGRGHSLPDWMALQLQLDGTPLRLQAVPRRNDRAGLADDEERTRREAPALQPQLLILSSGELSPFSLQVSERRPGGSAWQLASDGFSLPQAEQAGARR
;
A
#
# COMPACT_ATOMS: atom_id res chain seq x y z
N MET A 1 42.55 21.04 -58.43
CA MET A 1 41.55 19.97 -58.14
C MET A 1 42.06 19.18 -56.97
N GLN A 2 41.48 19.30 -55.77
CA GLN A 2 41.87 18.49 -54.60
C GLN A 2 41.03 17.24 -54.60
N PRO A 3 41.63 16.04 -54.41
CA PRO A 3 40.88 14.80 -54.29
C PRO A 3 40.08 14.78 -52.98
N ARG A 4 38.76 14.60 -53.05
CA ARG A 4 37.93 14.31 -51.89
C ARG A 4 38.20 12.90 -51.44
N VAL A 5 38.85 12.75 -50.31
CA VAL A 5 39.03 11.42 -49.64
C VAL A 5 37.68 11.04 -49.00
N CYS A 6 36.95 10.11 -49.62
CA CYS A 6 35.80 9.47 -49.04
C CYS A 6 36.26 8.52 -47.93
N ARG A 7 36.08 8.88 -46.68
CA ARG A 7 36.29 7.98 -45.53
C ARG A 7 35.08 7.09 -45.39
N GLY A 8 35.23 5.81 -45.63
CA GLY A 8 34.20 4.81 -45.36
C GLY A 8 34.17 4.45 -43.87
N PHE A 9 32.99 4.15 -43.34
CA PHE A 9 32.80 3.63 -41.98
C PHE A 9 33.34 2.19 -41.89
N THR A 10 34.05 1.88 -40.81
CA THR A 10 34.55 0.52 -40.60
C THR A 10 33.47 -0.31 -39.88
N LEU A 11 33.45 -1.61 -40.16
CA LEU A 11 32.54 -2.55 -39.51
C LEU A 11 32.72 -2.56 -37.99
N VAL A 12 33.95 -2.38 -37.52
CA VAL A 12 34.28 -2.30 -36.09
C VAL A 12 33.70 -1.04 -35.44
N GLU A 13 33.71 0.09 -36.10
CA GLU A 13 33.16 1.35 -35.61
C GLU A 13 31.66 1.23 -35.42
N LEU A 14 30.94 0.59 -36.36
CA LEU A 14 29.51 0.34 -36.27
C LEU A 14 29.20 -0.63 -35.12
N LEU A 15 30.03 -1.66 -34.91
CA LEU A 15 29.87 -2.61 -33.81
C LEU A 15 30.03 -1.92 -32.45
N VAL A 16 31.04 -1.07 -32.29
CA VAL A 16 31.25 -0.30 -31.03
C VAL A 16 30.10 0.64 -30.75
N VAL A 17 29.59 1.31 -31.77
CA VAL A 17 28.43 2.21 -31.62
C VAL A 17 27.20 1.44 -31.13
N ILE A 18 26.90 0.26 -31.70
CA ILE A 18 25.76 -0.56 -31.27
C ILE A 18 25.95 -1.04 -29.83
N VAL A 19 27.14 -1.45 -29.41
CA VAL A 19 27.43 -1.84 -28.04
C VAL A 19 27.23 -0.70 -27.08
N ILE A 20 27.70 0.50 -27.39
CA ILE A 20 27.51 1.68 -26.55
C ILE A 20 26.02 2.07 -26.46
N LEU A 21 25.31 2.10 -27.58
CA LEU A 21 23.87 2.39 -27.59
C LEU A 21 23.09 1.34 -26.81
N GLY A 22 23.38 0.04 -26.98
CA GLY A 22 22.75 -1.03 -26.22
C GLY A 22 22.99 -0.92 -24.71
N SER A 23 24.20 -0.54 -24.30
CA SER A 23 24.54 -0.31 -22.89
C SER A 23 23.80 0.89 -22.30
N LEU A 24 23.69 1.99 -23.05
CA LEU A 24 22.94 3.20 -22.62
C LEU A 24 21.44 2.92 -22.48
N VAL A 25 20.85 2.21 -23.42
CA VAL A 25 19.44 1.82 -23.37
C VAL A 25 19.19 0.88 -22.17
N GLY A 26 20.10 -0.09 -21.94
CA GLY A 26 20.01 -0.99 -20.78
C GLY A 26 20.00 -0.24 -19.44
N LEU A 27 20.89 0.74 -19.28
CA LEU A 27 20.93 1.58 -18.08
C LEU A 27 19.68 2.45 -17.91
N ALA A 28 19.13 2.99 -19.00
CA ALA A 28 17.93 3.80 -18.98
C ALA A 28 16.70 2.99 -18.52
N VAL A 29 16.55 1.76 -18.98
CA VAL A 29 15.45 0.85 -18.60
C VAL A 29 15.51 0.50 -17.11
N LEU A 30 16.70 0.19 -16.57
CA LEU A 30 16.85 -0.08 -15.14
C LEU A 30 16.50 1.14 -14.25
N SER A 31 16.83 2.35 -14.70
CA SER A 31 16.54 3.57 -13.94
C SER A 31 15.05 3.89 -13.86
N THR A 32 14.27 3.54 -14.89
CA THR A 32 12.85 3.88 -14.96
C THR A 32 12.00 3.00 -14.02
N SER A 33 12.35 1.73 -13.81
CA SER A 33 11.57 0.81 -12.98
C SER A 33 11.60 1.17 -11.48
N SER A 34 12.73 1.69 -10.98
CA SER A 34 12.84 2.08 -9.57
C SER A 34 12.10 3.39 -9.23
N SER A 35 11.89 4.27 -10.19
CA SER A 35 11.13 5.50 -9.97
C SER A 35 9.61 5.27 -10.03
N SER A 36 9.12 4.25 -10.74
CA SER A 36 7.70 3.90 -10.76
C SER A 36 7.24 3.28 -9.45
N SER A 37 7.99 2.31 -8.90
CA SER A 37 7.63 1.68 -7.63
C SER A 37 7.66 2.65 -6.45
N ALA A 38 8.64 3.57 -6.40
CA ALA A 38 8.69 4.61 -5.39
C ALA A 38 7.47 5.55 -5.44
N ARG A 39 6.99 5.86 -6.65
CA ARG A 39 5.77 6.64 -6.85
C ARG A 39 4.54 5.87 -6.37
N GLU A 40 4.43 4.60 -6.70
CA GLU A 40 3.31 3.75 -6.28
C GLU A 40 3.23 3.62 -4.76
N VAL A 41 4.36 3.45 -4.05
CA VAL A 41 4.40 3.45 -2.57
C VAL A 41 3.87 4.75 -2.01
N ARG A 42 4.27 5.90 -2.59
CA ARG A 42 3.78 7.21 -2.18
C ARG A 42 2.27 7.34 -2.41
N GLU A 43 1.81 6.98 -3.60
CA GLU A 43 0.38 7.06 -3.97
C GLU A 43 -0.46 6.18 -3.06
N GLU A 44 0.04 4.99 -2.68
CA GLU A 44 -0.66 4.12 -1.75
C GLU A 44 -0.72 4.70 -0.33
N ALA A 45 0.38 5.26 0.17
CA ALA A 45 0.38 5.96 1.45
C ALA A 45 -0.64 7.12 1.47
N GLN A 46 -0.66 7.93 0.40
CA GLN A 46 -1.63 9.02 0.26
C GLN A 46 -3.08 8.51 0.17
N ARG A 47 -3.30 7.38 -0.49
CA ARG A 47 -4.62 6.74 -0.59
C ARG A 47 -5.12 6.29 0.79
N ILE A 48 -4.27 5.66 1.59
CA ILE A 48 -4.63 5.24 2.95
C ILE A 48 -4.96 6.47 3.81
N ALA A 49 -4.14 7.52 3.75
CA ALA A 49 -4.40 8.76 4.49
C ALA A 49 -5.74 9.39 4.12
N ALA A 50 -6.03 9.49 2.82
CA ALA A 50 -7.29 10.01 2.32
C ALA A 50 -8.49 9.12 2.73
N LEU A 51 -8.34 7.80 2.68
CA LEU A 51 -9.36 6.85 3.12
C LEU A 51 -9.70 7.05 4.61
N ILE A 52 -8.68 7.14 5.47
CA ILE A 52 -8.90 7.39 6.90
C ILE A 52 -9.62 8.72 7.11
N GLY A 53 -9.26 9.78 6.39
CA GLY A 53 -9.95 11.06 6.44
C GLY A 53 -11.44 10.96 6.11
N VAL A 54 -11.77 10.32 4.98
CA VAL A 54 -13.15 10.12 4.53
C VAL A 54 -13.94 9.28 5.53
N VAL A 55 -13.35 8.18 6.04
CA VAL A 55 -14.02 7.31 7.02
C VAL A 55 -14.23 8.02 8.36
N SER A 56 -13.29 8.89 8.76
CA SER A 56 -13.45 9.70 9.98
C SER A 56 -14.61 10.70 9.87
N GLU A 57 -14.75 11.36 8.72
CA GLU A 57 -15.88 12.23 8.46
C GLU A 57 -17.21 11.44 8.47
N GLU A 58 -17.23 10.27 7.85
CA GLU A 58 -18.41 9.40 7.82
C GLU A 58 -18.77 8.88 9.21
N ALA A 59 -17.78 8.53 10.04
CA ALA A 59 -17.99 8.09 11.42
C ALA A 59 -18.75 9.14 12.25
N VAL A 60 -18.34 10.40 12.11
CA VAL A 60 -19.01 11.53 12.80
C VAL A 60 -20.41 11.77 12.24
N LEU A 61 -20.58 11.76 10.90
CA LEU A 61 -21.87 12.03 10.26
C LEU A 61 -22.90 10.95 10.56
N ASP A 62 -22.49 9.68 10.52
CA ASP A 62 -23.39 8.55 10.75
C ASP A 62 -23.52 8.20 12.22
N SER A 63 -22.78 8.87 13.12
CA SER A 63 -22.67 8.54 14.54
C SER A 63 -22.37 7.05 14.76
N ARG A 64 -21.47 6.50 13.96
CA ARG A 64 -21.15 5.08 13.90
C ARG A 64 -19.63 4.84 14.02
N GLU A 65 -19.27 3.76 14.70
CA GLU A 65 -17.88 3.36 14.83
C GLU A 65 -17.41 2.64 13.58
N TYR A 66 -16.24 3.04 13.10
CA TYR A 66 -15.51 2.37 12.02
C TYR A 66 -14.15 1.92 12.52
N GLY A 67 -13.50 1.10 11.72
CA GLY A 67 -12.13 0.69 11.99
C GLY A 67 -11.41 0.20 10.75
N LEU A 68 -10.10 0.28 10.77
CA LEU A 68 -9.25 -0.24 9.71
C LEU A 68 -8.63 -1.57 10.15
N LEU A 69 -8.91 -2.60 9.40
CA LEU A 69 -8.27 -3.89 9.48
C LEU A 69 -7.10 -3.91 8.49
N VAL A 70 -5.89 -4.01 9.00
CA VAL A 70 -4.64 -4.08 8.21
C VAL A 70 -4.11 -5.50 8.27
N ASP A 71 -3.82 -6.08 7.13
CA ASP A 71 -3.21 -7.40 7.00
C ASP A 71 -1.91 -7.33 6.16
N ASP A 72 -1.22 -8.44 5.95
CA ASP A 72 0.03 -8.50 5.19
C ASP A 72 -0.15 -8.33 3.68
N GLN A 73 -1.40 -8.39 3.20
CA GLN A 73 -1.79 -8.26 1.80
C GLN A 73 -2.55 -6.97 1.49
N GLY A 74 -2.85 -6.14 2.53
CA GLY A 74 -3.54 -4.88 2.32
C GLY A 74 -4.33 -4.40 3.53
N TYR A 75 -5.46 -3.75 3.28
CA TYR A 75 -6.29 -3.19 4.33
C TYR A 75 -7.78 -3.20 3.94
N ARG A 76 -8.67 -3.13 4.95
CA ARG A 76 -10.13 -3.08 4.79
C ARG A 76 -10.76 -2.20 5.85
N VAL A 77 -11.82 -1.50 5.47
CA VAL A 77 -12.65 -0.74 6.40
C VAL A 77 -13.73 -1.66 6.96
N LEU A 78 -13.86 -1.69 8.27
CA LEU A 78 -14.93 -2.35 8.98
C LEU A 78 -15.85 -1.30 9.61
N GLY A 79 -17.15 -1.57 9.59
CA GLY A 79 -18.15 -0.78 10.34
C GLY A 79 -18.69 -1.62 11.50
N TYR A 80 -18.89 -1.02 12.65
CA TYR A 80 -19.50 -1.69 13.78
C TYR A 80 -21.02 -1.76 13.61
N ASP A 81 -21.60 -2.94 13.71
CA ASP A 81 -23.02 -3.18 13.71
C ASP A 81 -23.50 -3.33 15.17
N GLU A 82 -24.08 -2.25 15.70
CA GLU A 82 -24.57 -2.24 17.10
C GLU A 82 -25.67 -3.26 17.36
N ALA A 83 -26.57 -3.47 16.38
CA ALA A 83 -27.66 -4.44 16.53
C ALA A 83 -27.17 -5.88 16.66
N ARG A 84 -26.02 -6.17 16.04
CA ARG A 84 -25.38 -7.52 16.08
C ARG A 84 -24.19 -7.60 17.01
N GLY A 85 -23.73 -6.47 17.56
CA GLY A 85 -22.55 -6.39 18.42
C GLY A 85 -21.27 -6.87 17.77
N ARG A 86 -21.08 -6.63 16.48
CA ARG A 86 -19.94 -7.16 15.73
C ARG A 86 -19.48 -6.24 14.59
N TRP A 87 -18.20 -6.37 14.27
CA TRP A 87 -17.62 -5.72 13.12
C TRP A 87 -18.02 -6.40 11.81
N GLN A 88 -18.30 -5.62 10.79
CA GLN A 88 -18.66 -6.09 9.45
C GLN A 88 -17.83 -5.35 8.41
N ASP A 89 -17.53 -6.02 7.30
CA ASP A 89 -16.85 -5.41 6.17
C ASP A 89 -17.72 -4.30 5.56
N ALA A 90 -17.20 -3.08 5.48
CA ALA A 90 -17.87 -1.94 4.90
C ALA A 90 -17.71 -1.86 3.37
N GLY A 91 -17.15 -2.90 2.75
CA GLY A 91 -16.97 -2.99 1.30
C GLY A 91 -15.86 -2.09 0.73
N ARG A 92 -15.03 -1.51 1.58
CA ARG A 92 -13.90 -0.66 1.19
C ARG A 92 -12.61 -1.33 1.61
N GLY A 93 -11.81 -1.71 0.65
CA GLY A 93 -10.52 -2.33 0.90
C GLY A 93 -9.65 -2.28 -0.34
N HIS A 94 -8.36 -2.44 -0.13
CA HIS A 94 -7.37 -2.49 -1.19
C HIS A 94 -6.35 -3.60 -0.94
N SER A 95 -6.04 -4.32 -2.01
CA SER A 95 -4.97 -5.32 -2.00
C SER A 95 -3.69 -4.69 -2.51
N LEU A 96 -2.60 -4.89 -1.79
CA LEU A 96 -1.30 -4.42 -2.21
C LEU A 96 -0.62 -5.45 -3.11
N PRO A 97 0.24 -5.00 -4.03
CA PRO A 97 1.13 -5.89 -4.78
C PRO A 97 2.11 -6.61 -3.84
N ASP A 98 2.54 -7.83 -4.21
CA ASP A 98 3.44 -8.66 -3.39
C ASP A 98 4.79 -8.02 -3.05
N TRP A 99 5.26 -7.07 -3.88
CA TRP A 99 6.51 -6.35 -3.66
C TRP A 99 6.38 -5.19 -2.66
N MET A 100 5.15 -4.85 -2.21
CA MET A 100 4.86 -3.82 -1.21
C MET A 100 4.59 -4.46 0.15
N ALA A 101 4.91 -3.75 1.23
CA ALA A 101 4.70 -4.22 2.60
C ALA A 101 4.09 -3.12 3.46
N LEU A 102 3.23 -3.54 4.39
CA LEU A 102 2.70 -2.71 5.47
C LEU A 102 3.36 -3.10 6.79
N GLN A 103 3.65 -2.11 7.61
CA GLN A 103 4.10 -2.31 8.99
C GLN A 103 3.30 -1.36 9.88
N LEU A 104 2.54 -1.93 10.81
CA LEU A 104 1.70 -1.18 11.73
C LEU A 104 2.31 -1.20 13.12
N GLN A 105 2.31 -0.04 13.78
CA GLN A 105 2.65 0.12 15.18
C GLN A 105 1.49 0.82 15.89
N LEU A 106 1.09 0.29 17.03
CA LEU A 106 0.11 0.90 17.93
C LEU A 106 0.85 1.31 19.21
N ASP A 107 0.71 2.55 19.63
CA ASP A 107 1.41 3.10 20.81
C ASP A 107 2.91 2.79 20.81
N GLY A 108 3.55 2.84 19.63
CA GLY A 108 4.97 2.52 19.46
C GLY A 108 5.30 1.02 19.46
N THR A 109 4.33 0.14 19.65
CA THR A 109 4.53 -1.32 19.65
C THR A 109 4.25 -1.89 18.27
N PRO A 110 5.24 -2.55 17.62
CA PRO A 110 5.03 -3.18 16.32
C PRO A 110 4.02 -4.32 16.39
N LEU A 111 3.01 -4.31 15.51
CA LEU A 111 2.05 -5.39 15.38
C LEU A 111 2.49 -6.38 14.30
N ARG A 112 2.34 -7.67 14.59
CA ARG A 112 2.49 -8.71 13.56
C ARG A 112 1.21 -8.80 12.76
N LEU A 113 1.26 -8.36 11.52
CA LEU A 113 0.15 -8.49 10.59
C LEU A 113 0.04 -9.95 10.13
N GLN A 114 -1.18 -10.49 10.16
CA GLN A 114 -1.49 -11.84 9.71
C GLN A 114 -2.41 -11.74 8.50
N ALA A 115 -2.27 -12.68 7.55
CA ALA A 115 -3.19 -12.76 6.43
C ALA A 115 -4.62 -13.03 6.93
N VAL A 116 -5.55 -12.16 6.56
CA VAL A 116 -6.97 -12.35 6.86
C VAL A 116 -7.68 -12.84 5.60
N PRO A 117 -8.34 -14.01 5.64
CA PRO A 117 -9.01 -14.58 4.48
C PRO A 117 -9.96 -13.60 3.83
N ARG A 118 -9.83 -13.39 2.53
CA ARG A 118 -10.70 -12.53 1.73
C ARG A 118 -11.88 -13.32 1.20
N ARG A 119 -13.03 -12.67 1.09
CA ARG A 119 -14.27 -13.30 0.61
C ARG A 119 -14.15 -13.87 -0.81
N ASN A 120 -13.24 -13.31 -1.62
CA ASN A 120 -13.00 -13.76 -3.00
C ASN A 120 -12.13 -15.03 -3.12
N ASP A 121 -11.37 -15.39 -2.07
CA ASP A 121 -10.54 -16.60 -2.08
C ASP A 121 -11.37 -17.89 -1.96
N ARG A 122 -12.68 -17.76 -1.77
CA ARG A 122 -13.64 -18.85 -1.57
C ARG A 122 -14.62 -19.08 -2.73
N ALA A 123 -14.30 -18.60 -3.93
CA ALA A 123 -15.10 -18.87 -5.14
C ALA A 123 -14.94 -20.35 -5.58
N GLY A 124 -15.37 -21.28 -4.73
CA GLY A 124 -15.40 -22.69 -4.99
C GLY A 124 -16.43 -23.40 -4.13
N LEU A 125 -17.61 -23.72 -4.72
CA LEU A 125 -18.67 -24.59 -4.24
C LEU A 125 -19.60 -24.01 -3.18
N ALA A 126 -20.83 -23.77 -3.62
CA ALA A 126 -21.94 -23.10 -2.91
C ALA A 126 -22.53 -23.82 -1.69
N ASP A 127 -22.07 -25.01 -1.33
CA ASP A 127 -22.69 -25.81 -0.26
C ASP A 127 -22.03 -25.66 1.13
N ASP A 128 -20.93 -24.95 1.23
CA ASP A 128 -20.21 -24.73 2.50
C ASP A 128 -20.45 -23.33 3.13
N GLU A 129 -21.29 -22.48 2.55
CA GLU A 129 -21.47 -21.11 3.01
C GLU A 129 -22.04 -20.99 4.43
N GLU A 130 -22.91 -21.90 4.84
CA GLU A 130 -23.51 -21.86 6.18
C GLU A 130 -22.58 -22.41 7.28
N ARG A 131 -21.75 -23.38 6.99
CA ARG A 131 -20.75 -23.89 7.96
C ARG A 131 -19.61 -22.91 8.15
N THR A 132 -19.15 -22.29 7.08
CA THR A 132 -18.02 -21.35 7.10
C THR A 132 -18.40 -20.00 7.74
N ARG A 133 -19.68 -19.63 7.74
CA ARG A 133 -20.19 -18.44 8.45
C ARG A 133 -20.13 -18.57 9.98
N ARG A 134 -20.16 -19.78 10.52
CA ARG A 134 -20.11 -20.05 11.97
C ARG A 134 -18.68 -20.12 12.51
N GLU A 135 -17.68 -20.35 11.67
CA GLU A 135 -16.28 -20.56 12.06
C GLU A 135 -15.31 -19.46 11.58
N ALA A 136 -15.78 -18.45 10.84
CA ALA A 136 -14.92 -17.33 10.46
C ALA A 136 -14.51 -16.56 11.72
N PRO A 137 -13.20 -16.37 11.96
CA PRO A 137 -12.74 -15.56 13.10
C PRO A 137 -13.40 -14.18 13.02
N ALA A 138 -13.87 -13.70 14.16
CA ALA A 138 -14.50 -12.38 14.22
C ALA A 138 -13.52 -11.34 13.70
N LEU A 139 -13.93 -10.59 12.66
CA LEU A 139 -13.14 -9.49 12.14
C LEU A 139 -12.99 -8.44 13.26
N GLN A 140 -11.77 -8.08 13.56
CA GLN A 140 -11.47 -7.01 14.52
C GLN A 140 -10.49 -6.04 13.90
N PRO A 141 -10.84 -4.74 13.81
CA PRO A 141 -9.92 -3.73 13.30
C PRO A 141 -8.82 -3.48 14.33
N GLN A 142 -7.63 -3.16 13.87
CA GLN A 142 -6.54 -2.71 14.72
C GLN A 142 -6.59 -1.21 14.99
N LEU A 143 -7.06 -0.41 14.02
CA LEU A 143 -7.25 1.02 14.17
C LEU A 143 -8.73 1.31 14.33
N LEU A 144 -9.10 1.99 15.40
CA LEU A 144 -10.47 2.45 15.63
C LEU A 144 -10.62 3.88 15.12
N ILE A 145 -11.76 4.16 14.54
CA ILE A 145 -12.20 5.47 14.05
C ILE A 145 -13.55 5.71 14.71
N LEU A 146 -13.54 6.57 15.73
CA LEU A 146 -14.69 6.76 16.60
C LEU A 146 -15.65 7.81 16.04
N SER A 147 -16.90 7.68 16.37
CA SER A 147 -17.96 8.66 16.05
C SER A 147 -17.73 10.03 16.70
N SER A 148 -16.86 10.10 17.72
CA SER A 148 -16.39 11.37 18.31
C SER A 148 -15.38 12.12 17.44
N GLY A 149 -14.86 11.51 16.37
CA GLY A 149 -13.77 12.03 15.53
C GLY A 149 -12.38 11.63 16.01
N GLU A 150 -12.28 10.88 17.10
CA GLU A 150 -11.00 10.38 17.61
C GLU A 150 -10.55 9.12 16.83
N LEU A 151 -9.23 8.95 16.75
CA LEU A 151 -8.57 7.79 16.12
C LEU A 151 -7.76 7.04 17.17
N SER A 152 -7.55 5.74 16.98
CA SER A 152 -6.46 5.07 17.70
C SER A 152 -5.12 5.71 17.33
N PRO A 153 -4.24 6.05 18.29
CA PRO A 153 -2.87 6.49 17.96
C PRO A 153 -2.11 5.38 17.24
N PHE A 154 -1.52 5.69 16.10
CA PHE A 154 -0.82 4.69 15.28
C PHE A 154 0.32 5.29 14.46
N SER A 155 1.18 4.40 13.99
CA SER A 155 2.13 4.65 12.91
C SER A 155 2.06 3.50 11.92
N LEU A 156 1.74 3.79 10.66
CA LEU A 156 1.67 2.84 9.56
C LEU A 156 2.72 3.20 8.53
N GLN A 157 3.60 2.26 8.22
CA GLN A 157 4.60 2.41 7.17
C GLN A 157 4.22 1.57 5.96
N VAL A 158 4.27 2.20 4.79
CA VAL A 158 4.15 1.57 3.48
C VAL A 158 5.52 1.56 2.84
N SER A 159 6.01 0.41 2.43
CA SER A 159 7.38 0.28 1.92
C SER A 159 7.51 -0.78 0.83
N GLU A 160 8.55 -0.68 0.01
CA GLU A 160 8.96 -1.77 -0.84
C GLU A 160 9.61 -2.89 -0.03
N ARG A 161 9.38 -4.16 -0.39
CA ARG A 161 9.99 -5.35 0.29
C ARG A 161 11.47 -5.54 -0.01
N ARG A 162 12.13 -4.63 -0.72
CA ARG A 162 13.55 -4.71 -1.06
C ARG A 162 14.40 -3.83 -0.14
N PRO A 163 15.64 -4.22 0.17
CA PRO A 163 16.58 -3.38 0.92
C PRO A 163 16.82 -2.05 0.21
N GLY A 164 16.75 -0.95 0.96
CA GLY A 164 16.93 0.41 0.42
C GLY A 164 15.79 0.90 -0.48
N GLY A 165 14.66 0.20 -0.49
CA GLY A 165 13.45 0.62 -1.20
C GLY A 165 12.82 1.86 -0.60
N SER A 166 11.91 2.47 -1.35
CA SER A 166 11.13 3.62 -0.89
C SER A 166 10.21 3.23 0.27
N ALA A 167 10.09 4.12 1.25
CA ALA A 167 9.19 3.95 2.38
C ALA A 167 8.49 5.26 2.73
N TRP A 168 7.20 5.19 3.01
CA TRP A 168 6.35 6.29 3.44
C TRP A 168 5.66 5.93 4.74
N GLN A 169 5.47 6.91 5.59
CA GLN A 169 4.89 6.74 6.92
C GLN A 169 3.65 7.63 7.07
N LEU A 170 2.64 7.09 7.71
CA LEU A 170 1.44 7.78 8.18
C LEU A 170 1.40 7.64 9.68
N ALA A 171 1.14 8.70 10.41
CA ALA A 171 0.98 8.65 11.85
C ALA A 171 -0.17 9.54 12.31
N SER A 172 -0.83 9.13 13.37
CA SER A 172 -1.82 9.91 14.09
C SER A 172 -1.56 9.80 15.58
N ASP A 173 -1.74 10.92 16.28
CA ASP A 173 -1.70 11.00 17.74
C ASP A 173 -3.07 10.70 18.39
N GLY A 174 -4.06 10.35 17.57
CA GLY A 174 -5.44 10.10 17.98
C GLY A 174 -6.41 11.24 17.68
N PHE A 175 -5.92 12.44 17.41
CA PHE A 175 -6.74 13.63 17.17
C PHE A 175 -6.52 14.23 15.79
N SER A 176 -5.31 14.14 15.28
CA SER A 176 -4.93 14.67 13.97
C SER A 176 -5.11 13.63 12.88
N LEU A 177 -5.69 14.02 11.74
CA LEU A 177 -5.75 13.14 10.58
C LEU A 177 -4.32 12.84 10.08
N PRO A 178 -4.02 11.58 9.72
CA PRO A 178 -2.70 11.19 9.26
C PRO A 178 -2.36 11.82 7.92
N GLN A 179 -1.10 12.21 7.78
CA GLN A 179 -0.53 12.67 6.51
C GLN A 179 0.59 11.72 6.08
N ALA A 180 0.70 11.51 4.77
CA ALA A 180 1.75 10.67 4.22
C ALA A 180 3.07 11.45 4.14
N GLU A 181 4.09 11.03 4.88
CA GLU A 181 5.42 11.60 4.91
C GLU A 181 6.46 10.57 4.47
N GLN A 182 7.56 11.01 3.89
CA GLN A 182 8.64 10.09 3.55
C GLN A 182 9.31 9.56 4.83
N ALA A 183 9.42 8.23 4.96
CA ALA A 183 10.05 7.62 6.12
C ALA A 183 11.54 8.01 6.19
N GLY A 184 11.98 8.49 7.38
CA GLY A 184 13.35 8.98 7.57
C GLY A 184 13.55 10.47 7.34
N ALA A 185 12.53 11.24 6.97
CA ALA A 185 12.61 12.70 6.79
C ALA A 185 12.55 13.49 8.11
N ARG A 186 12.47 12.84 9.27
CA ARG A 186 12.54 13.55 10.56
C ARG A 186 13.96 14.09 10.79
N ARG A 187 14.07 15.41 10.74
CA ARG A 187 15.20 16.18 11.31
C ARG A 187 15.02 16.36 12.81
#